data_5bdcb766ea88d30f240bb46b0fc4b11b
#
_entry.id   5bdcb766ea88d30f240bb46b0fc4b11b
#
_cell.length_a   1.000
_cell.length_b   1.000
_cell.length_c   1.000
_cell.angle_alpha   90.00
_cell.angle_beta   90.00
_cell.angle_gamma   90.00
#
_symmetry.space_group_name_H-M   'P 1'
#
loop_
_entity.id
_entity.type
_entity.pdbx_description
1 polymer ?
#
loop_
_entity_poly.entity_id
_entity_poly.type
_entity_poly.pdbx_seq_one_letter_code
_entity_poly.pdbx_strand_id
1 'polypeptide(L)'
;TIEKYLDAGHGACPLRSEQASACVADELAALADWQIDVPHYAIMPNHLHAMLVPGRGCVRSLSAIVKRLKGRSAHGIRLLIGGRGAIWQREWFDRWMRSDAEYRKCVDYIRNNPVKAGLVARWEEHRWTR
;
A
#
# COMPACT_ATOMS: atom_id res chain seq x y z
N THR A 1 5.39 19.77 -2.70
CA THR A 1 4.63 18.50 -2.94
C THR A 1 4.26 17.89 -1.60
N ILE A 2 3.00 17.62 -1.42
CA ILE A 2 2.53 16.97 -0.19
C ILE A 2 2.48 15.48 -0.43
N GLU A 3 3.18 14.74 0.41
CA GLU A 3 3.29 13.31 0.33
C GLU A 3 2.56 12.68 1.51
N LYS A 4 1.94 11.55 1.29
CA LYS A 4 1.21 10.83 2.33
C LYS A 4 1.72 9.43 2.52
N TYR A 5 1.84 9.05 3.78
CA TYR A 5 2.03 7.69 4.20
C TYR A 5 0.66 7.05 4.45
N LEU A 6 0.45 5.89 3.88
CA LEU A 6 -0.77 5.11 4.06
C LEU A 6 -0.44 3.79 4.75
N ASP A 7 -1.17 3.51 5.82
CA ASP A 7 -1.14 2.22 6.50
C ASP A 7 -2.57 1.67 6.49
N ALA A 8 -2.77 0.60 5.75
CA ALA A 8 -4.07 -0.03 5.61
C ALA A 8 -3.99 -1.50 6.02
N GLY A 9 -4.69 -1.82 7.10
CA GLY A 9 -4.79 -3.17 7.60
C GLY A 9 -5.85 -4.00 6.87
N HIS A 10 -5.69 -5.29 6.94
CA HIS A 10 -6.68 -6.26 6.47
C HIS A 10 -6.72 -7.47 7.41
N GLY A 11 -7.84 -8.20 7.37
CA GLY A 11 -8.09 -9.29 8.30
C GLY A 11 -7.18 -10.49 8.09
N ALA A 12 -7.68 -11.66 7.83
CA ALA A 12 -7.06 -12.97 7.85
C ALA A 12 -5.90 -13.19 6.84
N CYS A 13 -4.90 -12.31 6.77
CA CYS A 13 -3.70 -12.44 5.95
C CYS A 13 -3.95 -12.84 4.47
N PRO A 14 -4.90 -12.21 3.76
CA PRO A 14 -5.18 -12.58 2.37
C PRO A 14 -4.01 -12.31 1.43
N LEU A 15 -3.10 -11.40 1.80
CA LEU A 15 -1.95 -11.04 0.97
C LEU A 15 -0.75 -12.00 1.11
N ARG A 16 -0.93 -13.15 1.76
CA ARG A 16 0.07 -14.23 1.73
C ARG A 16 0.28 -14.78 0.34
N SER A 17 -0.78 -14.80 -0.49
CA SER A 17 -0.64 -15.30 -1.83
C SER A 17 0.07 -14.27 -2.71
N GLU A 18 0.95 -14.74 -3.57
CA GLU A 18 1.64 -13.94 -4.57
C GLU A 18 0.66 -13.21 -5.49
N GLN A 19 -0.42 -13.89 -5.88
CA GLN A 19 -1.43 -13.33 -6.75
C GLN A 19 -2.20 -12.18 -6.09
N ALA A 20 -2.53 -12.34 -4.81
CA ALA A 20 -3.21 -11.29 -4.06
C ALA A 20 -2.31 -10.05 -3.89
N SER A 21 -1.04 -10.27 -3.57
CA SER A 21 -0.07 -9.17 -3.50
C SER A 21 0.11 -8.48 -4.85
N ALA A 22 0.14 -9.25 -5.93
CA ALA A 22 0.21 -8.70 -7.29
C ALA A 22 -1.01 -7.81 -7.60
N CYS A 23 -2.22 -8.20 -7.18
CA CYS A 23 -3.40 -7.35 -7.33
C CYS A 23 -3.24 -5.99 -6.65
N VAL A 24 -2.70 -5.99 -5.44
CA VAL A 24 -2.46 -4.74 -4.71
C VAL A 24 -1.40 -3.90 -5.43
N ALA A 25 -0.30 -4.52 -5.84
CA ALA A 25 0.77 -3.83 -6.56
C ALA A 25 0.26 -3.20 -7.87
N ASP A 26 -0.57 -3.93 -8.61
CA ASP A 26 -1.17 -3.44 -9.86
C ASP A 26 -2.07 -2.22 -9.60
N GLU A 27 -2.86 -2.25 -8.53
CA GLU A 27 -3.73 -1.12 -8.19
C GLU A 27 -2.94 0.09 -7.67
N LEU A 28 -1.82 -0.13 -6.99
CA LEU A 28 -0.91 0.96 -6.63
C LEU A 28 -0.33 1.61 -7.91
N ALA A 29 0.11 0.80 -8.86
CA ALA A 29 0.62 1.30 -10.14
C ALA A 29 -0.47 2.03 -10.94
N ALA A 30 -1.71 1.56 -10.89
CA ALA A 30 -2.83 2.16 -11.60
C ALA A 30 -3.20 3.55 -11.07
N LEU A 31 -2.74 3.94 -9.89
CA LEU A 31 -2.95 5.29 -9.37
C LEU A 31 -2.28 6.37 -10.23
N ALA A 32 -1.38 5.98 -11.12
CA ALA A 32 -0.81 6.89 -12.12
C ALA A 32 -1.89 7.50 -13.02
N ASP A 33 -3.02 6.82 -13.24
CA ASP A 33 -4.18 7.36 -13.98
C ASP A 33 -4.75 8.61 -13.32
N TRP A 34 -4.60 8.71 -12.00
CA TRP A 34 -5.03 9.87 -11.21
C TRP A 34 -3.87 10.79 -10.87
N GLN A 35 -2.74 10.64 -11.57
CA GLN A 35 -1.52 11.44 -11.37
C GLN A 35 -0.97 11.32 -9.96
N ILE A 36 -0.97 10.10 -9.44
CA ILE A 36 -0.40 9.78 -8.14
C ILE A 36 0.74 8.80 -8.35
N ASP A 37 1.92 9.18 -7.88
CA ASP A 37 3.07 8.30 -7.85
C ASP A 37 3.14 7.56 -6.52
N VAL A 38 3.60 6.32 -6.54
CA VAL A 38 3.79 5.49 -5.35
C VAL A 38 5.24 4.99 -5.37
N PRO A 39 6.20 5.83 -4.95
CA PRO A 39 7.62 5.48 -5.06
C PRO A 39 8.03 4.36 -4.11
N HIS A 40 7.37 4.25 -2.98
CA HIS A 40 7.72 3.26 -1.96
C HIS A 40 6.47 2.61 -1.39
N TYR A 41 6.53 1.29 -1.22
CA TYR A 41 5.48 0.53 -0.57
C TYR A 41 6.03 -0.76 0.03
N ALA A 42 5.31 -1.33 0.97
CA ALA A 42 5.52 -2.69 1.46
C ALA A 42 4.15 -3.38 1.58
N ILE A 43 3.96 -4.41 0.79
CA ILE A 43 2.75 -5.24 0.84
C ILE A 43 3.06 -6.42 1.75
N MET A 44 2.53 -6.35 2.95
CA MET A 44 2.74 -7.36 3.99
C MET A 44 1.57 -8.34 4.01
N PRO A 45 1.72 -9.54 4.60
CA PRO A 45 0.63 -10.52 4.61
C PRO A 45 -0.69 -10.00 5.17
N ASN A 46 -0.65 -9.08 6.13
CA ASN A 46 -1.82 -8.56 6.81
C ASN A 46 -1.98 -7.03 6.77
N HIS A 47 -1.14 -6.33 6.01
CA HIS A 47 -1.27 -4.88 5.88
C HIS A 47 -0.45 -4.34 4.71
N LEU A 48 -0.70 -3.09 4.37
CA LEU A 48 -0.02 -2.34 3.33
C LEU A 48 0.50 -1.04 3.90
N HIS A 49 1.74 -0.73 3.65
CA HIS A 49 2.31 0.60 3.82
C HIS A 49 2.65 1.16 2.45
N ALA A 50 2.26 2.37 2.18
CA ALA A 50 2.55 3.01 0.89
C ALA A 50 2.75 4.51 1.06
N MET A 51 3.63 5.05 0.25
CA MET A 51 3.87 6.48 0.14
C MET A 51 3.18 6.98 -1.12
N LEU A 52 2.31 7.96 -0.98
CA LEU A 52 1.53 8.52 -2.08
C LEU A 52 2.02 9.94 -2.37
N VAL A 53 2.39 10.18 -3.62
CA VAL A 53 2.88 11.48 -4.08
C VAL A 53 1.96 12.00 -5.17
N PRO A 54 0.95 12.84 -4.82
CA PRO A 54 0.07 13.43 -5.81
C PRO A 54 0.82 14.42 -6.69
N GLY A 55 0.64 14.30 -8.00
CA GLY A 55 1.12 15.29 -8.96
C GLY A 55 0.24 16.53 -9.00
N ARG A 56 0.68 17.54 -9.71
CA ARG A 56 -0.03 18.83 -9.83
C ARG A 56 -1.44 18.69 -10.39
N GLY A 57 -1.65 17.73 -11.28
CA GLY A 57 -2.95 17.49 -11.89
C GLY A 57 -3.88 16.61 -11.07
N CYS A 58 -3.44 16.13 -9.93
CA CYS A 58 -4.26 15.29 -9.08
C CYS A 58 -5.31 16.14 -8.35
N VAL A 59 -6.58 15.86 -8.62
CA VAL A 59 -7.74 16.54 -7.99
C VAL A 59 -8.50 15.63 -7.03
N ARG A 60 -7.97 14.44 -6.77
CA ARG A 60 -8.65 13.44 -5.95
C ARG A 60 -8.33 13.61 -4.48
N SER A 61 -9.34 13.40 -3.63
CA SER A 61 -9.13 13.35 -2.18
C SER A 61 -8.44 12.05 -1.78
N LEU A 62 -7.78 12.06 -0.62
CA LEU A 62 -7.18 10.84 -0.07
C LEU A 62 -8.25 9.76 0.13
N SER A 63 -9.42 10.15 0.62
CA SER A 63 -10.55 9.22 0.82
C SER A 63 -10.94 8.53 -0.49
N ALA A 64 -11.01 9.25 -1.60
CA ALA A 64 -11.32 8.68 -2.92
C ALA A 64 -10.22 7.73 -3.39
N ILE A 65 -8.96 8.07 -3.15
CA ILE A 65 -7.81 7.25 -3.51
C ILE A 65 -7.83 5.93 -2.75
N VAL A 66 -8.01 5.99 -1.44
CA VAL A 66 -8.07 4.80 -0.58
C VAL A 66 -9.27 3.93 -0.95
N LYS A 67 -10.42 4.53 -1.20
CA LYS A 67 -11.63 3.82 -1.62
C LYS A 67 -11.40 3.05 -2.93
N ARG A 68 -10.76 3.68 -3.91
CA ARG A 68 -10.42 3.03 -5.18
C ARG A 68 -9.46 1.89 -4.97
N LEU A 69 -8.38 2.13 -4.24
CA LEU A 69 -7.34 1.13 -3.98
C LEU A 69 -7.92 -0.10 -3.29
N LYS A 70 -8.65 0.10 -2.21
CA LYS A 70 -9.28 -0.98 -1.45
C LYS A 70 -10.36 -1.71 -2.25
N GLY A 71 -11.22 -0.97 -2.93
CA GLY A 71 -12.33 -1.55 -3.69
C GLY A 71 -11.85 -2.42 -4.85
N ARG A 72 -10.93 -1.90 -5.66
CA ARG A 72 -10.43 -2.64 -6.82
C ARG A 72 -9.56 -3.82 -6.43
N SER A 73 -8.68 -3.64 -5.45
CA SER A 73 -7.83 -4.74 -4.99
C SER A 73 -8.65 -5.84 -4.32
N ALA A 74 -9.63 -5.50 -3.51
CA ALA A 74 -10.53 -6.48 -2.91
C ALA A 74 -11.29 -7.27 -3.97
N HIS A 75 -11.80 -6.60 -5.00
CA HIS A 75 -12.49 -7.27 -6.10
C HIS A 75 -11.57 -8.27 -6.81
N GLY A 76 -10.36 -7.85 -7.16
CA GLY A 76 -9.38 -8.73 -7.81
C GLY A 76 -8.98 -9.91 -6.94
N ILE A 77 -8.75 -9.68 -5.66
CA ILE A 77 -8.41 -10.75 -4.71
C ILE A 77 -9.55 -11.75 -4.58
N ARG A 78 -10.80 -11.28 -4.51
CA ARG A 78 -11.96 -12.18 -4.41
C ARG A 78 -12.13 -13.06 -5.64
N LEU A 79 -11.82 -12.55 -6.82
CA LEU A 79 -11.84 -13.34 -8.04
C LEU A 79 -10.83 -14.49 -7.99
N LEU A 80 -9.73 -14.30 -7.26
CA LEU A 80 -8.66 -15.29 -7.12
C LEU A 80 -8.94 -16.31 -6.01
N ILE A 81 -9.34 -15.84 -4.82
CA ILE A 81 -9.46 -16.70 -3.64
C ILE A 81 -10.90 -17.01 -3.24
N GLY A 82 -11.87 -16.30 -3.81
CA GLY A 82 -13.28 -16.45 -3.44
C GLY A 82 -13.57 -15.95 -2.03
N GLY A 83 -14.64 -16.47 -1.45
CA GLY A 83 -15.00 -16.17 -0.08
C GLY A 83 -15.88 -14.92 0.08
N ARG A 84 -16.24 -14.66 1.33
CA ARG A 84 -17.09 -13.54 1.75
C ARG A 84 -16.40 -12.75 2.83
N GLY A 85 -16.91 -11.57 3.12
CA GLY A 85 -16.38 -10.69 4.14
C GLY A 85 -15.39 -9.68 3.58
N ALA A 86 -14.91 -8.80 4.43
CA ALA A 86 -14.02 -7.72 4.04
C ALA A 86 -12.59 -8.24 3.83
N ILE A 87 -11.97 -7.85 2.73
CA ILE A 87 -10.55 -8.07 2.50
C ILE A 87 -9.74 -7.06 3.33
N TRP A 88 -10.15 -5.81 3.32
CA TRP A 88 -9.50 -4.72 4.04
C TRP A 88 -10.25 -4.37 5.31
N GLN A 89 -9.51 -3.95 6.33
CA GLN A 89 -10.11 -3.30 7.48
C GLN A 89 -10.70 -1.96 7.05
N ARG A 90 -11.76 -1.54 7.72
CA ARG A 90 -12.48 -0.32 7.40
C ARG A 90 -11.61 0.93 7.58
N GLU A 91 -10.76 0.90 8.59
CA GLU A 91 -9.95 2.04 8.98
C GLU A 91 -8.60 2.03 8.26
N TRP A 92 -8.01 3.21 8.14
CA TRP A 92 -6.64 3.38 7.70
C TRP A 92 -6.03 4.53 8.48
N PHE A 93 -4.69 4.54 8.55
CA PHE A 93 -3.94 5.65 9.12
C PHE A 93 -3.16 6.34 8.03
N ASP A 94 -3.12 7.67 8.08
CA ASP A 94 -2.34 8.46 7.16
C ASP A 94 -1.60 9.57 7.92
N ARG A 95 -0.51 10.01 7.34
CA ARG A 95 0.30 11.10 7.88
C ARG A 95 0.89 11.91 6.74
N TRP A 96 0.85 13.22 6.89
CA TRP A 96 1.53 14.12 5.99
C TRP A 96 3.02 14.13 6.29
N MET A 97 3.84 14.04 5.25
CA MET A 97 5.28 14.22 5.36
C MET A 97 5.61 15.64 4.92
N ARG A 98 6.19 16.42 5.82
CA ARG A 98 6.39 17.86 5.65
C ARG A 98 7.85 18.26 5.51
N SER A 99 8.77 17.28 5.56
CA SER A 99 10.20 17.52 5.44
C SER A 99 10.90 16.34 4.81
N ASP A 100 12.11 16.58 4.30
CA ASP A 100 12.96 15.50 3.76
C ASP A 100 13.32 14.49 4.85
N ALA A 101 13.48 14.94 6.09
CA ALA A 101 13.76 14.06 7.21
C ALA A 101 12.60 13.09 7.48
N GLU A 102 11.37 13.60 7.48
CA GLU A 102 10.17 12.76 7.63
C GLU A 102 10.02 11.78 6.47
N TYR A 103 10.29 12.24 5.26
CA TYR A 103 10.27 11.40 4.06
C TYR A 103 11.23 10.22 4.22
N ARG A 104 12.50 10.49 4.58
CA ARG A 104 13.51 9.45 4.75
C ARG A 104 13.15 8.46 5.86
N LYS A 105 12.63 8.94 6.98
CA LYS A 105 12.15 8.08 8.06
C LYS A 105 11.04 7.16 7.59
N CYS A 106 10.15 7.68 6.76
CA CYS A 106 9.05 6.90 6.22
C CYS A 106 9.54 5.81 5.26
N VAL A 107 10.49 6.14 4.39
CA VAL A 107 11.13 5.16 3.49
C VAL A 107 11.78 4.04 4.30
N ASP A 108 12.55 4.40 5.32
CA ASP A 108 13.23 3.44 6.18
C ASP A 108 12.23 2.56 6.92
N TYR A 109 11.15 3.14 7.41
CA TYR A 109 10.08 2.41 8.08
C TYR A 109 9.42 1.39 7.14
N ILE A 110 9.08 1.81 5.92
CA ILE A 110 8.48 0.93 4.91
C ILE A 110 9.43 -0.23 4.59
N ARG A 111 10.69 0.06 4.33
CA ARG A 111 11.68 -0.96 3.97
C ARG A 111 12.01 -1.90 5.12
N ASN A 112 11.97 -1.40 6.34
CA ASN A 112 12.28 -2.21 7.52
C ASN A 112 11.13 -3.14 7.93
N ASN A 113 9.92 -2.90 7.45
CA ASN A 113 8.75 -3.70 7.83
C ASN A 113 8.91 -5.19 7.56
N PRO A 114 9.31 -5.64 6.35
CA PRO A 114 9.46 -7.07 6.11
C PRO A 114 10.61 -7.70 6.91
N VAL A 115 11.63 -6.93 7.23
CA VAL A 115 12.75 -7.37 8.06
C VAL A 115 12.30 -7.54 9.51
N LYS A 116 11.65 -6.52 10.05
CA LYS A 116 11.12 -6.52 11.43
C LYS A 116 10.09 -7.62 11.64
N ALA A 117 9.30 -7.92 10.62
CA ALA A 117 8.32 -9.00 10.66
C ALA A 117 8.94 -10.41 10.52
N GLY A 118 10.24 -10.48 10.30
CA GLY A 118 10.93 -11.76 10.18
C GLY A 118 10.74 -12.48 8.84
N LEU A 119 10.21 -11.78 7.83
CA LEU A 119 9.94 -12.37 6.51
C LEU A 119 11.22 -12.54 5.69
N VAL A 120 12.13 -11.59 5.81
CA VAL A 120 13.41 -11.56 5.08
C VAL A 120 14.50 -11.00 5.99
N ALA A 121 15.77 -11.29 5.66
CA ALA A 121 16.91 -10.70 6.36
C ALA A 121 17.18 -9.26 5.89
N ARG A 122 16.94 -9.00 4.61
CA ARG A 122 17.15 -7.70 3.97
C ARG A 122 15.91 -7.32 3.17
N TRP A 123 15.52 -6.05 3.19
CA TRP A 123 14.29 -5.60 2.53
C TRP A 123 14.30 -5.89 1.01
N GLU A 124 15.46 -5.85 0.38
CA GLU A 124 15.61 -6.12 -1.06
C GLU A 124 15.21 -7.54 -1.44
N GLU A 125 15.23 -8.46 -0.49
CA GLU A 125 14.81 -9.84 -0.68
C GLU A 125 13.29 -9.99 -0.67
N HIS A 126 12.56 -8.99 -0.19
CA HIS A 126 11.10 -9.02 -0.14
C HIS A 126 10.53 -8.48 -1.46
N ARG A 127 9.91 -9.36 -2.23
CA ARG A 127 9.40 -9.06 -3.58
C ARG A 127 8.45 -7.87 -3.60
N TRP A 128 7.62 -7.73 -2.58
CA TRP A 128 6.55 -6.73 -2.52
C TRP A 128 6.93 -5.53 -1.65
N THR A 129 8.18 -5.21 -1.59
CA THR A 129 8.70 -3.97 -0.98
C THR A 129 9.52 -3.21 -2.02
N ARG A 130 9.30 -1.90 -2.06
CA ARG A 130 9.93 -1.03 -3.03
C ARG A 130 10.49 0.23 -2.38
#